data_d0a68edfb9040cb9c6dceff70d144b3d
#
_entry.id   d0a68edfb9040cb9c6dceff70d144b3d
#
_cell.length_a   1.000
_cell.length_b   1.000
_cell.length_c   1.000
_cell.angle_alpha   90.00
_cell.angle_beta   90.00
_cell.angle_gamma   90.00
#
_symmetry.space_group_name_H-M   'P 1'
#
loop_
_entity.id
_entity.type
_entity.pdbx_description
1 polymer ?
#
loop_
_entity_poly.entity_id
_entity_poly.type
_entity_poly.pdbx_seq_one_letter_code
_entity_poly.pdbx_strand_id
1 'polypeptide(L)'
;MSLPAASIDEAQRLIFKTSQDQDVAWKLGVFYLKAPDWLDLEVARHFGRDILDPESPYQNIPQYGELEGFIALENNQQTKLALQRHRWDEHYPTEIAQFGRQLDDIGRTVIREVFRQSGIPEELWTDASGGYSSGQGTAFLNFVHYDTSQPDLGLRPHTDYGFVTILDATSPGLQIELDGQFRDVPVLGGHLVINFGEALNFITQQSNRSVAAIVHRVTRQAASSPVRHGIVYFANPDLDGALKQFNAEGQEMGSSSVADLFAQLEKNLTTYG
;
A
#
# COMPACT_ATOMS: atom_id res chain seq x y z
N MET A 1 -5.67 15.92 13.11
CA MET A 1 -6.88 15.18 12.68
C MET A 1 -6.69 13.72 13.04
N SER A 2 -7.69 13.04 13.58
CA SER A 2 -7.63 11.60 13.82
C SER A 2 -8.20 10.89 12.60
N LEU A 3 -7.43 9.98 12.00
CA LEU A 3 -7.94 9.12 10.94
C LEU A 3 -8.94 8.10 11.53
N PRO A 4 -9.94 7.64 10.76
CA PRO A 4 -10.77 6.51 11.14
C PRO A 4 -9.94 5.28 11.44
N ALA A 5 -10.43 4.40 12.31
CA ALA A 5 -9.77 3.15 12.63
C ALA A 5 -10.72 1.97 12.42
N ALA A 6 -10.16 0.88 11.89
CA ALA A 6 -10.84 -0.39 11.67
C ALA A 6 -10.10 -1.55 12.33
N SER A 7 -10.76 -2.69 12.38
CA SER A 7 -10.17 -3.99 12.74
C SER A 7 -10.67 -5.07 11.79
N ILE A 8 -10.03 -6.24 11.80
CA ILE A 8 -10.52 -7.43 11.09
C ILE A 8 -11.15 -8.37 12.13
N ASP A 9 -12.38 -8.80 11.88
CA ASP A 9 -13.10 -9.74 12.73
C ASP A 9 -12.73 -11.21 12.45
N GLU A 10 -13.24 -12.14 13.25
CA GLU A 10 -13.00 -13.58 13.09
C GLU A 10 -13.52 -14.15 11.75
N ALA A 11 -14.49 -13.48 11.14
CA ALA A 11 -15.01 -13.82 9.81
C ALA A 11 -14.22 -13.19 8.65
N GLN A 12 -13.03 -12.65 8.96
CA GLN A 12 -12.16 -11.96 7.98
C GLN A 12 -12.86 -10.79 7.29
N ARG A 13 -13.62 -9.98 8.04
CA ARG A 13 -14.28 -8.78 7.54
C ARG A 13 -13.67 -7.54 8.18
N LEU A 14 -13.57 -6.48 7.39
CA LEU A 14 -13.12 -5.17 7.86
C LEU A 14 -14.26 -4.46 8.60
N ILE A 15 -14.05 -4.13 9.87
CA ILE A 15 -15.05 -3.54 10.75
C ILE A 15 -14.57 -2.16 11.22
N PHE A 16 -15.35 -1.14 10.92
CA PHE A 16 -15.22 0.20 11.50
C PHE A 16 -16.13 0.36 12.72
N LYS A 17 -15.76 1.28 13.62
CA LYS A 17 -16.58 1.56 14.81
C LYS A 17 -17.99 2.05 14.45
N THR A 18 -18.08 2.87 13.39
CA THR A 18 -19.34 3.39 12.85
C THR A 18 -19.32 3.38 11.33
N SER A 19 -20.51 3.43 10.70
CA SER A 19 -20.62 3.61 9.26
C SER A 19 -20.05 4.98 8.81
N GLN A 20 -20.15 6.00 9.67
CA GLN A 20 -19.57 7.31 9.37
C GLN A 20 -18.03 7.26 9.32
N ASP A 21 -17.38 6.51 10.21
CA ASP A 21 -15.93 6.30 10.16
C ASP A 21 -15.53 5.62 8.85
N GLN A 22 -16.30 4.63 8.40
CA GLN A 22 -16.09 3.97 7.12
C GLN A 22 -16.28 4.95 5.95
N ASP A 23 -17.32 5.79 5.96
CA ASP A 23 -17.56 6.80 4.94
C ASP A 23 -16.39 7.79 4.83
N VAL A 24 -15.87 8.21 5.97
CA VAL A 24 -14.71 9.10 6.04
C VAL A 24 -13.46 8.39 5.48
N ALA A 25 -13.22 7.13 5.84
CA ALA A 25 -12.09 6.35 5.35
C ALA A 25 -12.12 6.21 3.81
N TRP A 26 -13.28 5.89 3.25
CA TRP A 26 -13.46 5.75 1.79
C TRP A 26 -13.26 7.07 1.05
N LYS A 27 -13.79 8.15 1.62
CA LYS A 27 -13.65 9.50 1.04
C LYS A 27 -12.23 10.04 1.12
N LEU A 28 -11.51 9.74 2.21
CA LEU A 28 -10.12 10.16 2.39
C LEU A 28 -9.12 9.27 1.63
N GLY A 29 -9.46 8.01 1.41
CA GLY A 29 -8.55 7.02 0.86
C GLY A 29 -7.49 6.52 1.84
N VAL A 30 -7.68 6.75 3.15
CA VAL A 30 -6.72 6.37 4.19
C VAL A 30 -7.40 6.14 5.55
N PHE A 31 -6.92 5.13 6.30
CA PHE A 31 -7.39 4.83 7.65
C PHE A 31 -6.35 4.02 8.44
N TYR A 32 -6.54 3.91 9.76
CA TYR A 32 -5.78 2.98 10.60
C TYR A 32 -6.46 1.61 10.64
N LEU A 33 -5.66 0.56 10.53
CA LEU A 33 -6.09 -0.81 10.79
C LEU A 33 -5.39 -1.32 12.05
N LYS A 34 -6.15 -1.70 13.08
CA LYS A 34 -5.57 -2.42 14.22
C LYS A 34 -4.90 -3.70 13.69
N ALA A 35 -3.62 -3.85 13.95
CA ALA A 35 -2.89 -5.05 13.52
C ALA A 35 -3.55 -6.28 14.17
N PRO A 36 -3.92 -7.30 13.38
CA PRO A 36 -4.45 -8.54 13.93
C PRO A 36 -3.42 -9.22 14.84
N ASP A 37 -3.87 -9.89 15.90
CA ASP A 37 -2.98 -10.53 16.87
C ASP A 37 -2.11 -11.66 16.28
N TRP A 38 -2.50 -12.20 15.11
CA TRP A 38 -1.74 -13.21 14.38
C TRP A 38 -0.65 -12.64 13.46
N LEU A 39 -0.57 -11.29 13.31
CA LEU A 39 0.44 -10.62 12.50
C LEU A 39 1.61 -10.18 13.39
N ASP A 40 2.75 -10.84 13.28
CA ASP A 40 3.94 -10.51 14.08
C ASP A 40 4.75 -9.36 13.46
N LEU A 41 4.39 -8.14 13.83
CA LEU A 41 5.09 -6.93 13.37
C LEU A 41 6.54 -6.86 13.91
N GLU A 42 6.84 -7.42 15.08
CA GLU A 42 8.18 -7.30 15.66
C GLU A 42 9.20 -8.15 14.91
N VAL A 43 8.83 -9.35 14.45
CA VAL A 43 9.68 -10.17 13.58
C VAL A 43 10.03 -9.40 12.30
N ALA A 44 9.04 -8.81 11.64
CA ALA A 44 9.27 -8.05 10.41
C ALA A 44 10.06 -6.75 10.65
N ARG A 45 9.82 -6.05 11.77
CA ARG A 45 10.59 -4.85 12.15
C ARG A 45 12.04 -5.19 12.47
N HIS A 46 12.29 -6.34 13.12
CA HIS A 46 13.65 -6.80 13.41
C HIS A 46 14.39 -7.09 12.10
N PHE A 47 13.81 -7.88 11.23
CA PHE A 47 14.34 -8.13 9.89
C PHE A 47 14.62 -6.84 9.13
N GLY A 48 13.66 -5.89 9.14
CA GLY A 48 13.82 -4.59 8.48
C GLY A 48 15.02 -3.78 8.99
N ARG A 49 15.41 -3.90 10.24
CA ARG A 49 16.63 -3.27 10.78
C ARG A 49 17.89 -3.99 10.31
N ASP A 50 17.85 -5.32 10.30
CA ASP A 50 19.03 -6.14 9.99
C ASP A 50 19.46 -6.05 8.53
N ILE A 51 18.54 -5.78 7.60
CA ILE A 51 18.91 -5.62 6.17
C ILE A 51 19.82 -4.44 5.90
N LEU A 52 19.92 -3.47 6.82
CA LEU A 52 20.84 -2.32 6.71
C LEU A 52 22.27 -2.63 7.13
N ASP A 53 22.49 -3.73 7.85
CA ASP A 53 23.83 -4.12 8.23
C ASP A 53 24.67 -4.30 6.95
N PRO A 54 25.84 -3.63 6.79
CA PRO A 54 26.70 -3.82 5.64
C PRO A 54 27.12 -5.27 5.39
N GLU A 55 27.15 -6.09 6.43
CA GLU A 55 27.45 -7.53 6.36
C GLU A 55 26.21 -8.37 6.05
N SER A 56 25.03 -7.76 5.92
CA SER A 56 23.78 -8.47 5.64
C SER A 56 23.81 -9.08 4.25
N PRO A 57 23.46 -10.39 4.10
CA PRO A 57 23.41 -11.04 2.79
C PRO A 57 22.36 -10.41 1.85
N TYR A 58 21.39 -9.70 2.41
CA TYR A 58 20.29 -9.09 1.65
C TYR A 58 20.74 -7.89 0.82
N GLN A 59 21.87 -7.25 1.15
CA GLN A 59 22.46 -6.19 0.34
C GLN A 59 23.01 -6.67 -1.00
N ASN A 60 23.24 -7.98 -1.14
CA ASN A 60 23.71 -8.61 -2.38
C ASN A 60 22.55 -9.11 -3.26
N ILE A 61 21.30 -8.90 -2.87
CA ILE A 61 20.16 -9.25 -3.73
C ILE A 61 20.21 -8.37 -4.97
N PRO A 62 20.25 -8.98 -6.18
CA PRO A 62 20.34 -8.21 -7.41
C PRO A 62 19.08 -7.37 -7.64
N GLN A 63 19.26 -6.30 -8.40
CA GLN A 63 18.13 -5.55 -8.92
C GLN A 63 17.54 -6.33 -10.12
N TYR A 64 16.28 -6.72 -10.01
CA TYR A 64 15.55 -7.49 -11.03
C TYR A 64 14.79 -6.60 -12.03
N GLY A 65 14.76 -5.30 -11.77
CA GLY A 65 14.08 -4.27 -12.55
C GLY A 65 14.12 -2.94 -11.81
N GLU A 66 13.43 -1.94 -12.29
CA GLU A 66 13.44 -0.60 -11.67
C GLU A 66 12.81 -0.58 -10.25
N LEU A 67 11.92 -1.49 -9.98
CA LEU A 67 11.14 -1.51 -8.72
C LEU A 67 11.45 -2.71 -7.81
N GLU A 68 12.35 -3.61 -8.21
CA GLU A 68 12.57 -4.87 -7.50
C GLU A 68 14.06 -5.15 -7.24
N GLY A 69 14.39 -5.42 -5.99
CA GLY A 69 15.75 -5.65 -5.49
C GLY A 69 16.12 -4.68 -4.38
N PHE A 70 17.43 -4.52 -4.15
CA PHE A 70 17.95 -3.50 -3.24
C PHE A 70 18.14 -2.19 -4.02
N ILE A 71 17.35 -1.15 -3.69
CA ILE A 71 17.22 0.07 -4.51
C ILE A 71 17.35 1.31 -3.63
N ALA A 72 18.26 2.22 -4.00
CA ALA A 72 18.30 3.59 -3.50
C ALA A 72 17.57 4.50 -4.49
N LEU A 73 16.54 5.21 -4.03
CA LEU A 73 15.78 6.12 -4.90
C LEU A 73 16.54 7.44 -5.07
N GLU A 74 16.79 7.82 -6.33
CA GLU A 74 17.36 9.12 -6.65
C GLU A 74 16.43 10.26 -6.19
N ASN A 75 17.03 11.34 -5.69
CA ASN A 75 16.33 12.54 -5.21
C ASN A 75 15.29 12.27 -4.09
N ASN A 76 15.48 11.19 -3.34
CA ASN A 76 14.73 10.87 -2.12
C ASN A 76 15.70 10.30 -1.09
N GLN A 77 15.34 10.38 0.19
CA GLN A 77 16.10 9.70 1.24
C GLN A 77 15.86 8.19 1.30
N GLN A 78 14.91 7.68 0.52
CA GLN A 78 14.48 6.29 0.63
C GLN A 78 15.44 5.32 -0.05
N THR A 79 15.93 4.36 0.73
CA THR A 79 16.52 3.10 0.26
C THR A 79 15.60 1.95 0.66
N LYS A 80 15.46 0.94 -0.18
CA LYS A 80 14.55 -0.17 0.08
C LYS A 80 15.07 -1.50 -0.43
N LEU A 81 14.74 -2.57 0.28
CA LEU A 81 14.68 -3.92 -0.28
C LEU A 81 13.22 -4.19 -0.65
N ALA A 82 12.95 -4.38 -1.92
CA ALA A 82 11.63 -4.58 -2.48
C ALA A 82 11.58 -5.87 -3.28
N LEU A 83 10.74 -6.81 -2.90
CA LEU A 83 10.59 -8.08 -3.63
C LEU A 83 9.12 -8.41 -3.91
N GLN A 84 8.88 -8.92 -5.11
CA GLN A 84 7.58 -9.45 -5.50
C GLN A 84 7.31 -10.79 -4.83
N ARG A 85 6.02 -11.11 -4.64
CA ARG A 85 5.54 -12.33 -3.97
C ARG A 85 6.20 -13.61 -4.47
N HIS A 86 6.45 -13.75 -5.79
CA HIS A 86 7.03 -14.96 -6.35
C HIS A 86 8.50 -15.18 -5.97
N ARG A 87 9.18 -14.16 -5.41
CA ARG A 87 10.57 -14.24 -4.94
C ARG A 87 10.72 -14.33 -3.42
N TRP A 88 9.62 -14.22 -2.67
CA TRP A 88 9.74 -14.19 -1.21
C TRP A 88 10.35 -15.47 -0.64
N ASP A 89 9.96 -16.65 -1.15
CA ASP A 89 10.50 -17.92 -0.66
C ASP A 89 11.96 -18.15 -1.06
N GLU A 90 12.45 -17.45 -2.08
CA GLU A 90 13.84 -17.53 -2.53
C GLU A 90 14.77 -16.64 -1.68
N HIS A 91 14.30 -15.43 -1.31
CA HIS A 91 15.16 -14.38 -0.76
C HIS A 91 14.85 -14.00 0.68
N TYR A 92 13.62 -14.15 1.13
CA TYR A 92 13.27 -13.82 2.51
C TYR A 92 13.33 -15.06 3.42
N PRO A 93 13.65 -14.91 4.72
CA PRO A 93 13.41 -15.95 5.72
C PRO A 93 11.94 -16.41 5.67
N THR A 94 11.69 -17.66 6.02
CA THR A 94 10.37 -18.29 5.96
C THR A 94 9.30 -17.46 6.72
N GLU A 95 9.65 -16.95 7.90
CA GLU A 95 8.77 -16.11 8.73
C GLU A 95 8.44 -14.77 8.05
N ILE A 96 9.36 -14.18 7.29
CA ILE A 96 9.14 -12.93 6.55
C ILE A 96 8.30 -13.19 5.29
N ALA A 97 8.56 -14.27 4.58
CA ALA A 97 7.71 -14.68 3.46
C ALA A 97 6.28 -14.99 3.93
N GLN A 98 6.11 -15.59 5.11
CA GLN A 98 4.81 -15.83 5.72
C GLN A 98 4.14 -14.52 6.14
N PHE A 99 4.88 -13.59 6.75
CA PHE A 99 4.39 -12.25 7.07
C PHE A 99 3.87 -11.53 5.82
N GLY A 100 4.60 -11.60 4.70
CA GLY A 100 4.14 -11.06 3.42
C GLY A 100 2.80 -11.66 2.96
N ARG A 101 2.64 -12.99 3.08
CA ARG A 101 1.36 -13.66 2.77
C ARG A 101 0.22 -13.24 3.69
N GLN A 102 0.49 -12.99 4.96
CA GLN A 102 -0.49 -12.45 5.91
C GLN A 102 -0.94 -11.02 5.53
N LEU A 103 -0.01 -10.17 5.09
CA LEU A 103 -0.36 -8.85 4.56
C LEU A 103 -1.19 -8.95 3.26
N ASP A 104 -0.91 -9.95 2.41
CA ASP A 104 -1.69 -10.24 1.21
C ASP A 104 -3.15 -10.62 1.55
N ASP A 105 -3.37 -11.40 2.61
CA ASP A 105 -4.71 -11.73 3.13
C ASP A 105 -5.43 -10.48 3.65
N ILE A 106 -4.73 -9.59 4.38
CA ILE A 106 -5.28 -8.30 4.81
C ILE A 106 -5.67 -7.46 3.60
N GLY A 107 -4.80 -7.34 2.60
CA GLY A 107 -5.06 -6.58 1.37
C GLY A 107 -6.32 -7.08 0.66
N ARG A 108 -6.46 -8.39 0.50
CA ARG A 108 -7.68 -9.00 -0.09
C ARG A 108 -8.93 -8.73 0.75
N THR A 109 -8.82 -8.80 2.08
CA THR A 109 -9.93 -8.48 2.99
C THR A 109 -10.41 -7.05 2.80
N VAL A 110 -9.47 -6.09 2.73
CA VAL A 110 -9.79 -4.67 2.51
C VAL A 110 -10.47 -4.46 1.15
N ILE A 111 -9.92 -5.02 0.07
CA ILE A 111 -10.46 -4.86 -1.30
C ILE A 111 -11.86 -5.47 -1.40
N ARG A 112 -12.08 -6.66 -0.87
CA ARG A 112 -13.40 -7.30 -0.86
C ARG A 112 -14.44 -6.47 -0.10
N GLU A 113 -14.04 -5.85 1.02
CA GLU A 113 -14.96 -4.96 1.74
C GLU A 113 -15.27 -3.69 0.93
N VAL A 114 -14.27 -3.10 0.27
CA VAL A 114 -14.51 -1.97 -0.65
C VAL A 114 -15.50 -2.36 -1.74
N PHE A 115 -15.32 -3.49 -2.41
CA PHE A 115 -16.23 -3.96 -3.47
C PHE A 115 -17.65 -4.19 -2.96
N ARG A 116 -17.79 -4.81 -1.78
CA ARG A 116 -19.10 -5.02 -1.13
C ARG A 116 -19.80 -3.70 -0.87
N GLN A 117 -19.09 -2.72 -0.32
CA GLN A 117 -19.66 -1.40 -0.01
C GLN A 117 -19.92 -0.56 -1.27
N SER A 118 -19.16 -0.78 -2.33
CA SER A 118 -19.38 -0.16 -3.63
C SER A 118 -20.58 -0.76 -4.38
N GLY A 119 -21.10 -1.89 -3.91
CA GLY A 119 -22.22 -2.59 -4.53
C GLY A 119 -21.84 -3.39 -5.78
N ILE A 120 -20.55 -3.67 -5.98
CA ILE A 120 -20.09 -4.54 -7.07
C ILE A 120 -20.49 -5.99 -6.72
N PRO A 121 -21.23 -6.71 -7.58
CA PRO A 121 -21.61 -8.09 -7.34
C PRO A 121 -20.41 -9.01 -7.08
N GLU A 122 -20.54 -9.92 -6.12
CA GLU A 122 -19.41 -10.72 -5.64
C GLU A 122 -18.81 -11.61 -6.75
N GLU A 123 -19.62 -12.13 -7.62
CA GLU A 123 -19.22 -12.95 -8.78
C GLU A 123 -18.33 -12.17 -9.79
N LEU A 124 -18.34 -10.84 -9.74
CA LEU A 124 -17.55 -9.97 -10.63
C LEU A 124 -16.25 -9.48 -9.99
N TRP A 125 -16.00 -9.73 -8.70
CA TRP A 125 -14.82 -9.21 -8.02
C TRP A 125 -13.49 -9.66 -8.63
N THR A 126 -13.44 -10.91 -9.09
CA THR A 126 -12.25 -11.44 -9.76
C THR A 126 -11.98 -10.69 -11.06
N ASP A 127 -13.01 -10.49 -11.88
CA ASP A 127 -12.91 -9.75 -13.13
C ASP A 127 -12.56 -8.26 -12.91
N ALA A 128 -13.22 -7.62 -11.94
CA ALA A 128 -12.97 -6.22 -11.61
C ALA A 128 -11.51 -5.98 -11.22
N SER A 129 -10.93 -6.88 -10.41
CA SER A 129 -9.58 -6.75 -9.86
C SER A 129 -8.48 -7.41 -10.72
N GLY A 130 -8.78 -7.87 -11.93
CA GLY A 130 -7.81 -8.63 -12.73
C GLY A 130 -7.27 -9.85 -11.98
N GLY A 131 -8.13 -10.53 -11.20
CA GLY A 131 -7.81 -11.73 -10.45
C GLY A 131 -7.28 -11.51 -9.03
N TYR A 132 -6.94 -10.29 -8.61
CA TYR A 132 -6.33 -10.06 -7.30
C TYR A 132 -7.22 -10.53 -6.13
N SER A 133 -8.53 -10.28 -6.18
CA SER A 133 -9.46 -10.70 -5.13
C SER A 133 -9.52 -12.22 -4.92
N SER A 134 -9.09 -13.01 -5.91
CA SER A 134 -8.96 -14.48 -5.88
C SER A 134 -7.53 -14.98 -5.67
N GLY A 135 -6.57 -14.07 -5.34
CA GLY A 135 -5.19 -14.42 -5.00
C GLY A 135 -4.20 -14.36 -6.15
N GLN A 136 -4.60 -13.85 -7.30
CA GLN A 136 -3.72 -13.53 -8.42
C GLN A 136 -3.15 -12.11 -8.27
N GLY A 137 -2.54 -11.57 -9.33
CA GLY A 137 -1.96 -10.23 -9.31
C GLY A 137 -0.58 -10.18 -8.68
N THR A 138 -0.04 -8.97 -8.58
CA THR A 138 1.32 -8.70 -8.15
C THR A 138 1.32 -8.08 -6.75
N ALA A 139 2.09 -8.64 -5.84
CA ALA A 139 2.27 -8.09 -4.50
C ALA A 139 3.76 -7.82 -4.25
N PHE A 140 4.05 -6.68 -3.63
CA PHE A 140 5.40 -6.33 -3.19
C PHE A 140 5.44 -6.22 -1.67
N LEU A 141 6.47 -6.80 -1.07
CA LEU A 141 6.85 -6.54 0.32
C LEU A 141 8.15 -5.77 0.34
N ASN A 142 8.12 -4.56 0.86
CA ASN A 142 9.24 -3.64 0.89
C ASN A 142 9.64 -3.33 2.32
N PHE A 143 10.93 -3.39 2.60
CA PHE A 143 11.54 -2.84 3.80
C PHE A 143 12.26 -1.56 3.42
N VAL A 144 11.82 -0.43 3.97
CA VAL A 144 12.29 0.90 3.58
C VAL A 144 13.06 1.57 4.70
N HIS A 145 14.08 2.32 4.30
CA HIS A 145 14.93 3.12 5.17
C HIS A 145 15.09 4.52 4.61
N TYR A 146 15.37 5.47 5.48
CA TYR A 146 15.55 6.86 5.08
C TYR A 146 16.95 7.32 5.43
N ASP A 147 17.80 7.49 4.40
CA ASP A 147 19.17 8.00 4.54
C ASP A 147 19.15 9.50 4.86
N THR A 148 19.40 9.83 6.11
CA THR A 148 19.39 11.22 6.59
C THR A 148 20.54 12.07 6.08
N SER A 149 21.56 11.49 5.45
CA SER A 149 22.65 12.21 4.80
C SER A 149 22.22 12.93 3.53
N GLN A 150 21.15 12.45 2.88
CA GLN A 150 20.58 13.05 1.68
C GLN A 150 19.77 14.31 2.02
N PRO A 151 19.89 15.40 1.21
CA PRO A 151 19.20 16.66 1.49
C PRO A 151 17.71 16.65 1.12
N ASP A 152 17.25 15.64 0.40
CA ASP A 152 15.94 15.56 -0.20
C ASP A 152 14.82 15.24 0.79
N LEU A 153 13.58 15.18 0.31
CA LEU A 153 12.45 14.63 1.07
C LEU A 153 12.67 13.14 1.34
N GLY A 154 12.04 12.64 2.40
CA GLY A 154 12.00 11.21 2.66
C GLY A 154 11.41 10.46 1.45
N LEU A 155 10.22 10.91 1.00
CA LEU A 155 9.58 10.46 -0.23
C LEU A 155 8.74 11.62 -0.80
N ARG A 156 8.81 11.86 -2.11
CA ARG A 156 8.05 12.91 -2.80
C ARG A 156 6.55 12.66 -2.75
N PRO A 157 5.72 13.73 -2.89
CA PRO A 157 4.27 13.59 -3.03
C PRO A 157 3.89 12.70 -4.22
N HIS A 158 3.02 11.73 -3.97
CA HIS A 158 2.49 10.80 -4.99
C HIS A 158 1.20 10.13 -4.49
N THR A 159 0.49 9.47 -5.39
CA THR A 159 -0.52 8.45 -5.10
C THR A 159 0.08 7.08 -5.39
N ASP A 160 -0.38 6.04 -4.70
CA ASP A 160 -0.02 4.67 -5.02
C ASP A 160 -0.83 4.18 -6.24
N TYR A 161 -0.18 3.45 -7.15
CA TYR A 161 -0.83 3.00 -8.40
C TYR A 161 -1.74 1.79 -8.20
N GLY A 162 -1.43 0.95 -7.21
CA GLY A 162 -2.13 -0.32 -6.96
C GLY A 162 -3.52 -0.17 -6.35
N PHE A 163 -3.95 -1.22 -5.68
CA PHE A 163 -5.24 -1.24 -4.98
C PHE A 163 -5.13 -0.68 -3.57
N VAL A 164 -4.23 -1.27 -2.79
CA VAL A 164 -4.07 -1.01 -1.36
C VAL A 164 -2.60 -1.03 -1.00
N THR A 165 -2.18 -0.02 -0.25
CA THR A 165 -0.90 -0.02 0.44
C THR A 165 -1.12 -0.23 1.93
N ILE A 166 -0.36 -1.16 2.52
CA ILE A 166 -0.33 -1.42 3.96
C ILE A 166 1.03 -0.97 4.48
N LEU A 167 1.01 0.01 5.37
CA LEU A 167 2.23 0.60 5.91
C LEU A 167 2.32 0.39 7.42
N ASP A 168 3.44 -0.19 7.88
CA ASP A 168 3.91 -0.09 9.26
C ASP A 168 5.09 0.89 9.30
N ALA A 169 4.94 1.98 10.06
CA ALA A 169 5.98 2.97 10.25
C ALA A 169 6.36 3.08 11.72
N THR A 170 7.65 3.02 12.02
CA THR A 170 8.16 3.05 13.40
C THR A 170 8.33 4.46 13.95
N SER A 171 8.29 5.48 13.09
CA SER A 171 8.53 6.88 13.47
C SER A 171 7.72 7.86 12.61
N PRO A 172 7.49 9.10 13.08
CA PRO A 172 6.77 10.15 12.35
C PRO A 172 7.37 10.48 10.99
N GLY A 173 6.61 11.18 10.15
CA GLY A 173 7.06 11.72 8.86
C GLY A 173 6.11 11.45 7.70
N LEU A 174 5.20 10.48 7.82
CA LEU A 174 4.13 10.32 6.83
C LEU A 174 3.18 11.52 6.89
N GLN A 175 2.89 12.10 5.74
CA GLN A 175 1.90 13.17 5.57
C GLN A 175 0.95 12.81 4.44
N ILE A 176 -0.29 13.21 4.57
CA ILE A 176 -1.34 13.13 3.53
C ILE A 176 -1.79 14.52 3.14
N GLU A 177 -2.20 14.69 1.88
CA GLU A 177 -2.74 15.97 1.40
C GLU A 177 -4.25 16.04 1.65
N LEU A 178 -4.67 17.09 2.34
CA LEU A 178 -6.06 17.39 2.61
C LEU A 178 -6.31 18.85 2.33
N ASP A 179 -7.27 19.14 1.48
CA ASP A 179 -7.64 20.51 1.09
C ASP A 179 -6.41 21.35 0.64
N GLY A 180 -5.52 20.74 -0.15
CA GLY A 180 -4.30 21.36 -0.67
C GLY A 180 -3.20 21.58 0.38
N GLN A 181 -3.29 20.95 1.56
CA GLN A 181 -2.30 21.05 2.62
C GLN A 181 -1.87 19.69 3.11
N PHE A 182 -0.56 19.50 3.29
CA PHE A 182 -0.04 18.29 3.91
C PHE A 182 -0.26 18.29 5.42
N ARG A 183 -0.82 17.18 5.93
CA ARG A 183 -1.09 16.94 7.36
C ARG A 183 -0.38 15.68 7.82
N ASP A 184 0.23 15.75 9.01
CA ASP A 184 0.89 14.62 9.62
C ASP A 184 -0.09 13.48 9.92
N VAL A 185 0.34 12.25 9.62
CA VAL A 185 -0.30 11.01 10.06
C VAL A 185 0.49 10.52 11.27
N PRO A 186 -0.07 10.63 12.49
CA PRO A 186 0.60 10.16 13.69
C PRO A 186 0.87 8.66 13.66
N VAL A 187 2.00 8.23 14.21
CA VAL A 187 2.24 6.81 14.48
C VAL A 187 1.31 6.36 15.61
N LEU A 188 0.49 5.36 15.33
CA LEU A 188 -0.41 4.76 16.32
C LEU A 188 0.07 3.35 16.63
N GLY A 189 0.55 3.12 17.87
CA GLY A 189 1.08 1.81 18.28
C GLY A 189 0.08 0.68 18.04
N GLY A 190 0.55 -0.44 17.49
CA GLY A 190 -0.28 -1.61 17.16
C GLY A 190 -1.25 -1.40 16.00
N HIS A 191 -1.07 -0.36 15.18
CA HIS A 191 -1.89 -0.10 14.00
C HIS A 191 -1.02 0.05 12.76
N LEU A 192 -1.57 -0.42 11.66
CA LEU A 192 -1.09 -0.20 10.30
C LEU A 192 -1.81 1.02 9.71
N VAL A 193 -1.19 1.70 8.76
CA VAL A 193 -1.86 2.69 7.91
C VAL A 193 -2.23 1.99 6.60
N ILE A 194 -3.48 2.11 6.21
CA ILE A 194 -4.00 1.60 4.94
C ILE A 194 -4.26 2.78 4.02
N ASN A 195 -3.63 2.79 2.84
CA ASN A 195 -3.91 3.73 1.77
C ASN A 195 -4.61 3.03 0.62
N PHE A 196 -5.60 3.67 0.02
CA PHE A 196 -6.14 3.25 -1.26
C PHE A 196 -5.35 3.86 -2.42
N GLY A 197 -5.14 3.05 -3.44
CA GLY A 197 -4.44 3.45 -4.64
C GLY A 197 -5.36 3.66 -5.84
N GLU A 198 -4.77 4.12 -6.94
CA GLU A 198 -5.48 4.55 -8.15
C GLU A 198 -6.22 3.41 -8.87
N ALA A 199 -5.67 2.20 -8.85
CA ALA A 199 -6.37 1.04 -9.43
C ALA A 199 -7.70 0.76 -8.72
N LEU A 200 -7.75 0.91 -7.38
CA LEU A 200 -8.97 0.72 -6.61
C LEU A 200 -9.95 1.89 -6.82
N ASN A 201 -9.42 3.12 -6.88
CA ASN A 201 -10.20 4.30 -7.26
C ASN A 201 -10.84 4.10 -8.64
N PHE A 202 -10.06 3.71 -9.65
CA PHE A 202 -10.55 3.44 -11.01
C PHE A 202 -11.72 2.44 -11.02
N ILE A 203 -11.56 1.26 -10.39
CA ILE A 203 -12.59 0.22 -10.37
C ILE A 203 -13.92 0.74 -9.79
N THR A 204 -13.83 1.57 -8.75
CA THR A 204 -15.01 2.01 -7.99
C THR A 204 -15.67 3.29 -8.52
N GLN A 205 -15.06 3.99 -9.50
CA GLN A 205 -15.57 5.26 -10.02
C GLN A 205 -17.01 5.22 -10.53
N GLN A 206 -17.43 4.09 -11.11
CA GLN A 206 -18.76 3.93 -11.70
C GLN A 206 -19.73 3.16 -10.78
N SER A 207 -19.28 2.82 -9.58
CA SER A 207 -20.09 2.11 -8.60
C SER A 207 -20.91 3.05 -7.72
N ASN A 208 -21.79 2.51 -6.86
CA ASN A 208 -22.61 3.31 -5.94
C ASN A 208 -21.77 4.11 -4.92
N ARG A 209 -20.55 3.68 -4.66
CA ARG A 209 -19.67 4.29 -3.67
C ARG A 209 -18.22 4.13 -4.10
N SER A 210 -17.67 5.20 -4.64
CA SER A 210 -16.26 5.23 -5.01
C SER A 210 -15.35 5.44 -3.78
N VAL A 211 -14.09 5.04 -3.90
CA VAL A 211 -13.04 5.38 -2.95
C VAL A 211 -12.05 6.34 -3.57
N ALA A 212 -11.41 7.18 -2.75
CA ALA A 212 -10.36 8.08 -3.22
C ALA A 212 -8.98 7.39 -3.13
N ALA A 213 -8.07 7.74 -4.03
CA ALA A 213 -6.64 7.55 -3.83
C ALA A 213 -6.07 8.80 -3.14
N ILE A 214 -5.24 8.62 -2.10
CA ILE A 214 -4.73 9.74 -1.31
C ILE A 214 -3.32 10.12 -1.74
N VAL A 215 -3.12 11.42 -2.01
CA VAL A 215 -1.78 11.98 -2.19
C VAL A 215 -1.07 11.98 -0.84
N HIS A 216 0.10 11.38 -0.78
CA HIS A 216 0.90 11.32 0.43
C HIS A 216 2.39 11.52 0.15
N ARG A 217 3.15 11.81 1.20
CA ARG A 217 4.60 11.97 1.14
C ARG A 217 5.24 11.58 2.46
N VAL A 218 6.56 11.45 2.47
CA VAL A 218 7.34 11.38 3.71
C VAL A 218 8.22 12.63 3.81
N THR A 219 8.15 13.31 4.95
CA THR A 219 8.97 14.49 5.22
C THR A 219 10.45 14.14 5.26
N ARG A 220 11.31 15.13 5.02
CA ARG A 220 12.74 14.99 5.22
C ARG A 220 13.04 14.54 6.65
N GLN A 221 13.81 13.49 6.78
CA GLN A 221 14.30 13.01 8.06
C GLN A 221 15.62 13.73 8.40
N ALA A 222 15.71 14.32 9.59
CA ALA A 222 16.90 15.03 10.02
C ALA A 222 17.97 14.03 10.50
N ALA A 223 19.26 14.37 10.32
CA ALA A 223 20.38 13.54 10.78
C ALA A 223 20.40 13.29 12.30
N SER A 224 19.76 14.18 13.07
CA SER A 224 19.61 14.03 14.52
C SER A 224 18.42 13.15 14.94
N SER A 225 17.57 12.75 14.00
CA SER A 225 16.42 11.89 14.28
C SER A 225 16.85 10.42 14.31
N PRO A 226 16.16 9.57 15.10
CA PRO A 226 16.33 8.12 14.96
C PRO A 226 16.08 7.69 13.51
N VAL A 227 16.82 6.67 13.07
CA VAL A 227 16.65 6.13 11.71
C VAL A 227 15.19 5.70 11.53
N ARG A 228 14.55 6.25 10.51
CA ARG A 228 13.17 5.86 10.14
C ARG A 228 13.21 4.59 9.32
N HIS A 229 12.48 3.60 9.79
CA HIS A 229 12.22 2.37 9.07
C HIS A 229 10.72 2.24 8.78
N GLY A 230 10.39 1.55 7.72
CA GLY A 230 9.01 1.21 7.40
C GLY A 230 8.92 -0.14 6.70
N ILE A 231 7.80 -0.81 6.91
CA ILE A 231 7.40 -1.99 6.15
C ILE A 231 6.25 -1.55 5.27
N VAL A 232 6.38 -1.76 3.98
CA VAL A 232 5.36 -1.33 3.01
C VAL A 232 4.98 -2.53 2.15
N TYR A 233 3.73 -2.91 2.21
CA TYR A 233 3.14 -3.91 1.35
C TYR A 233 2.25 -3.23 0.31
N PHE A 234 2.42 -3.63 -0.95
CA PHE A 234 1.60 -3.15 -2.06
C PHE A 234 0.79 -4.28 -2.66
N ALA A 235 -0.53 -4.13 -2.65
CA ALA A 235 -1.48 -4.95 -3.38
C ALA A 235 -1.69 -4.37 -4.78
N ASN A 236 -1.16 -5.01 -5.81
CA ASN A 236 -1.25 -4.52 -7.18
C ASN A 236 -2.02 -5.49 -8.08
N PRO A 237 -2.65 -4.99 -9.17
CA PRO A 237 -3.13 -5.85 -10.24
C PRO A 237 -1.97 -6.58 -10.92
N ASP A 238 -2.30 -7.58 -11.72
CA ASP A 238 -1.36 -8.12 -12.70
C ASP A 238 -1.02 -7.02 -13.71
N LEU A 239 0.30 -6.74 -13.88
CA LEU A 239 0.77 -5.65 -14.73
C LEU A 239 0.41 -5.85 -16.22
N ASP A 240 0.29 -7.10 -16.65
CA ASP A 240 -0.15 -7.47 -18.00
C ASP A 240 -1.68 -7.64 -18.11
N GLY A 241 -2.41 -7.39 -17.01
CA GLY A 241 -3.83 -7.57 -16.89
C GLY A 241 -4.67 -6.35 -17.30
N ALA A 242 -5.97 -6.48 -17.07
CA ALA A 242 -6.93 -5.39 -17.23
C ALA A 242 -7.82 -5.27 -16.00
N LEU A 243 -8.27 -4.06 -15.73
CA LEU A 243 -9.24 -3.74 -14.68
C LEU A 243 -10.57 -3.38 -15.33
N LYS A 244 -11.67 -3.77 -14.69
CA LYS A 244 -13.02 -3.48 -15.18
C LYS A 244 -13.80 -2.69 -14.13
N GLN A 245 -14.61 -1.78 -14.63
CA GLN A 245 -15.56 -1.01 -13.84
C GLN A 245 -16.94 -1.63 -13.99
N PHE A 246 -17.64 -1.85 -12.89
CA PHE A 246 -19.01 -2.33 -12.88
C PHE A 246 -19.90 -1.39 -12.07
N ASN A 247 -21.15 -1.21 -12.50
CA ASN A 247 -22.19 -0.60 -11.67
C ASN A 247 -22.79 -1.64 -10.71
N ALA A 248 -23.72 -1.21 -9.87
CA ALA A 248 -24.36 -2.07 -8.88
C ALA A 248 -25.29 -3.15 -9.51
N GLU A 249 -25.71 -2.96 -10.75
CA GLU A 249 -26.48 -3.92 -11.52
C GLU A 249 -25.60 -4.97 -12.22
N GLY A 250 -24.26 -4.90 -12.04
CA GLY A 250 -23.29 -5.81 -12.64
C GLY A 250 -23.01 -5.56 -14.13
N GLN A 251 -23.40 -4.39 -14.64
CA GLN A 251 -23.07 -4.00 -16.01
C GLN A 251 -21.65 -3.45 -16.08
N GLU A 252 -20.87 -3.91 -17.06
CA GLU A 252 -19.54 -3.37 -17.34
C GLU A 252 -19.67 -1.94 -17.89
N MET A 253 -19.09 -0.98 -17.19
CA MET A 253 -19.14 0.44 -17.50
C MET A 253 -17.89 0.94 -18.21
N GLY A 254 -16.78 0.20 -18.08
CA GLY A 254 -15.51 0.50 -18.70
C GLY A 254 -14.43 -0.49 -18.31
N SER A 255 -13.34 -0.46 -19.04
CA SER A 255 -12.15 -1.25 -18.75
C SER A 255 -10.90 -0.47 -19.17
N SER A 256 -9.77 -0.80 -18.54
CA SER A 256 -8.44 -0.29 -18.90
C SER A 256 -7.41 -1.38 -18.74
N SER A 257 -6.42 -1.45 -19.63
CA SER A 257 -5.22 -2.21 -19.29
C SER A 257 -4.51 -1.55 -18.10
N VAL A 258 -3.86 -2.35 -17.28
CA VAL A 258 -3.08 -1.83 -16.14
C VAL A 258 -1.95 -0.94 -16.64
N ALA A 259 -1.29 -1.32 -17.73
CA ALA A 259 -0.22 -0.53 -18.36
C ALA A 259 -0.71 0.87 -18.79
N ASP A 260 -1.88 0.96 -19.45
CA ASP A 260 -2.44 2.24 -19.87
C ASP A 260 -2.82 3.12 -18.68
N LEU A 261 -3.43 2.53 -17.65
CA LEU A 261 -3.78 3.25 -16.43
C LEU A 261 -2.53 3.85 -15.76
N PHE A 262 -1.49 3.05 -15.57
CA PHE A 262 -0.25 3.49 -14.95
C PHE A 262 0.47 4.55 -15.79
N ALA A 263 0.52 4.40 -17.12
CA ALA A 263 1.11 5.40 -18.00
C ALA A 263 0.35 6.75 -17.99
N GLN A 264 -0.97 6.73 -17.76
CA GLN A 264 -1.75 7.96 -17.57
C GLN A 264 -1.41 8.64 -16.23
N LEU A 265 -1.25 7.86 -15.17
CA LEU A 265 -0.90 8.38 -13.84
C LEU A 265 0.49 9.00 -13.82
N GLU A 266 1.48 8.39 -14.46
CA GLU A 266 2.83 8.95 -14.59
C GLU A 266 2.83 10.30 -15.30
N LYS A 267 2.07 10.46 -16.38
CA LYS A 267 1.92 11.75 -17.08
C LYS A 267 1.32 12.82 -16.18
N ASN A 268 0.38 12.46 -15.32
CA ASN A 268 -0.25 13.40 -14.39
C ASN A 268 0.71 13.83 -13.27
N LEU A 269 1.57 12.92 -12.78
CA LEU A 269 2.56 13.23 -11.74
C LEU A 269 3.66 14.17 -12.23
N THR A 270 4.07 14.08 -13.49
CA THR A 270 5.05 15.01 -14.09
C THR A 270 4.53 16.45 -14.21
N THR A 271 3.24 16.67 -14.06
CA THR A 271 2.62 18.01 -14.06
C THR A 271 2.67 18.69 -12.69
N TYR A 272 3.02 17.98 -11.61
CA TYR A 272 3.17 18.51 -10.24
C TYR A 272 4.64 18.80 -9.85
N GLY A 273 5.58 18.72 -10.81
CA GLY A 273 7.02 18.98 -10.63
C GLY A 273 7.43 20.40 -10.94
#